data_33387fd31b6fc033f8fe637ff39f9d38
#
_entry.id   33387fd31b6fc033f8fe637ff39f9d38
#
_cell.length_a   1.000
_cell.length_b   1.000
_cell.length_c   1.000
_cell.angle_alpha   90.00
_cell.angle_beta   90.00
_cell.angle_gamma   90.00
#
_symmetry.space_group_name_H-M   'P 1'
#
loop_
_entity.id
_entity.type
_entity.pdbx_description
1 polymer ?
#
loop_
_entity_poly.entity_id
_entity_poly.type
_entity_poly.pdbx_seq_one_letter_code
_entity_poly.pdbx_strand_id
1 'polypeptide(L)'
;DYIKQMDKDLVSEISYESQINMNILREDEDGKVSILDTSTINLSSYPKDNGQETYLEKNYELLYGYYPTNKNEVVLIVDEKNRLDTNILNALGIDVKKNKEIKFDDLIGKEYKIILNDEFYKKQNGHFYVDSSEKNLKKLYNSKNTITISITAILRAKEDSNLSNLPEGISYSNELCNYYIDDCRKSDIVKSQQDSNYNVITGQTLKNSKNKEDEIFEISGINILNNVNQSTTKNQMLSSLGASLLPSSITIYPKDFESKSDIIEYLDNYN
;
A
#
# COMPACT_ATOMS: atom_id res chain seq x y z
N ASP A 1 15.78 -2.35 14.96
CA ASP A 1 15.89 -2.81 16.36
C ASP A 1 16.20 -1.69 17.36
N TYR A 2 16.94 -0.60 16.96
CA TYR A 2 17.24 0.53 17.83
C TYR A 2 15.97 1.23 18.36
N ILE A 3 15.04 1.59 17.47
CA ILE A 3 13.77 2.24 17.84
C ILE A 3 12.92 1.39 18.81
N LYS A 4 13.00 0.05 18.72
CA LYS A 4 12.29 -0.84 19.64
C LYS A 4 12.82 -0.83 21.07
N GLN A 5 14.03 -0.30 21.27
CA GLN A 5 14.68 -0.17 22.57
C GLN A 5 14.41 1.19 23.22
N MET A 6 13.76 2.11 22.49
CA MET A 6 13.36 3.42 23.03
C MET A 6 12.47 3.25 24.26
N ASP A 7 12.62 4.16 25.22
CA ASP A 7 11.80 4.16 26.42
C ASP A 7 10.31 4.34 26.04
N LYS A 8 9.50 3.38 26.45
CA LYS A 8 8.06 3.36 26.16
C LYS A 8 7.29 4.48 26.87
N ASP A 9 7.86 5.06 27.91
CA ASP A 9 7.23 6.18 28.63
C ASP A 9 7.34 7.50 27.86
N LEU A 10 8.22 7.58 26.86
CA LEU A 10 8.39 8.76 25.99
C LEU A 10 7.39 8.76 24.81
N VAL A 11 6.88 7.59 24.41
CA VAL A 11 6.09 7.45 23.20
C VAL A 11 4.65 7.04 23.50
N SER A 12 3.69 7.68 22.84
CA SER A 12 2.31 7.23 22.83
C SER A 12 2.13 6.10 21.79
N GLU A 13 2.84 6.18 20.66
CA GLU A 13 2.77 5.21 19.58
C GLU A 13 4.01 5.24 18.69
N ILE A 14 4.36 4.10 18.09
CA ILE A 14 5.32 4.01 16.99
C ILE A 14 4.64 3.29 15.83
N SER A 15 4.44 4.00 14.74
CA SER A 15 3.88 3.44 13.51
C SER A 15 4.98 3.07 12.53
N TYR A 16 4.90 1.85 11.99
CA TYR A 16 5.75 1.35 10.92
C TYR A 16 4.92 1.25 9.67
N GLU A 17 5.16 2.13 8.72
CA GLU A 17 4.45 2.14 7.45
C GLU A 17 5.25 1.35 6.42
N SER A 18 4.59 0.42 5.74
CA SER A 18 5.17 -0.31 4.63
C SER A 18 4.42 0.07 3.36
N GLN A 19 5.10 0.73 2.43
CA GLN A 19 4.56 0.90 1.08
C GLN A 19 4.83 -0.38 0.30
N ILE A 20 3.76 -1.09 -0.03
CA ILE A 20 3.83 -2.32 -0.82
C ILE A 20 2.98 -2.18 -2.07
N ASN A 21 3.50 -2.68 -3.18
CA ASN A 21 2.69 -2.86 -4.37
C ASN A 21 1.84 -4.12 -4.21
N MET A 22 0.53 -3.94 -4.13
CA MET A 22 -0.42 -5.04 -4.17
C MET A 22 -0.87 -5.28 -5.61
N ASN A 23 -0.96 -6.54 -6.01
CA ASN A 23 -1.55 -6.90 -7.30
C ASN A 23 -3.07 -6.81 -7.19
N ILE A 24 -3.64 -5.69 -7.57
CA ILE A 24 -5.08 -5.44 -7.41
C ILE A 24 -5.75 -5.44 -8.79
N LEU A 25 -6.86 -6.13 -8.90
CA LEU A 25 -7.75 -6.09 -10.06
C LEU A 25 -9.02 -5.33 -9.71
N ARG A 26 -9.50 -4.56 -10.68
CA ARG A 26 -10.79 -3.90 -10.67
C ARG A 26 -11.66 -4.35 -11.84
N GLU A 27 -12.96 -4.27 -11.66
CA GLU A 27 -13.94 -4.36 -12.74
C GLU A 27 -14.56 -2.98 -12.94
N ASP A 28 -14.68 -2.54 -14.20
CA ASP A 28 -15.35 -1.27 -14.51
C ASP A 28 -16.86 -1.46 -14.76
N GLU A 29 -17.56 -0.36 -15.02
CA GLU A 29 -19.01 -0.35 -15.25
C GLU A 29 -19.44 -1.20 -16.46
N ASP A 30 -18.54 -1.43 -17.41
CA ASP A 30 -18.78 -2.25 -18.60
C ASP A 30 -18.41 -3.74 -18.38
N GLY A 31 -18.00 -4.13 -17.16
CA GLY A 31 -17.62 -5.50 -16.78
C GLY A 31 -16.24 -5.92 -17.27
N LYS A 32 -15.39 -4.97 -17.69
CA LYS A 32 -14.02 -5.22 -18.08
C LYS A 32 -13.11 -5.24 -16.86
N VAL A 33 -12.34 -6.30 -16.70
CA VAL A 33 -11.36 -6.45 -15.64
C VAL A 33 -10.01 -5.93 -16.09
N SER A 34 -9.38 -5.13 -15.24
CA SER A 34 -8.06 -4.56 -15.47
C SER A 34 -7.23 -4.54 -14.18
N ILE A 35 -5.90 -4.43 -14.34
CA ILE A 35 -4.98 -4.23 -13.23
C ILE A 35 -5.13 -2.78 -12.76
N LEU A 36 -5.33 -2.60 -11.45
CA LEU A 36 -5.42 -1.30 -10.82
C LEU A 36 -4.02 -0.69 -10.65
N ASP A 37 -3.83 0.52 -11.14
CA ASP A 37 -2.60 1.28 -10.87
C ASP A 37 -2.65 1.85 -9.46
N THR A 38 -1.95 1.17 -8.54
CA THR A 38 -1.89 1.52 -7.12
C THR A 38 -1.21 2.85 -6.85
N SER A 39 -0.33 3.31 -7.75
CA SER A 39 0.32 4.63 -7.64
C SER A 39 -0.66 5.76 -7.92
N THR A 40 -1.53 5.58 -8.91
CA THR A 40 -2.56 6.59 -9.26
C THR A 40 -3.60 6.78 -8.15
N ILE A 41 -3.92 5.72 -7.41
CA ILE A 41 -4.91 5.80 -6.32
C ILE A 41 -4.29 6.13 -4.96
N ASN A 42 -3.00 6.47 -4.90
CA ASN A 42 -2.27 6.75 -3.67
C ASN A 42 -2.49 5.69 -2.57
N LEU A 43 -2.42 4.41 -2.97
CA LEU A 43 -2.67 3.29 -2.07
C LEU A 43 -1.72 3.35 -0.86
N SER A 44 -2.25 3.55 0.34
CA SER A 44 -1.46 3.74 1.56
C SER A 44 -1.99 2.90 2.72
N SER A 45 -1.13 2.60 3.70
CA SER A 45 -1.56 1.94 4.92
C SER A 45 -1.78 2.96 6.03
N TYR A 46 -2.81 2.76 6.87
CA TYR A 46 -2.96 3.49 8.11
C TYR A 46 -2.43 2.69 9.31
N PRO A 47 -1.98 3.39 10.39
CA PRO A 47 -1.41 2.76 11.57
C PRO A 47 -2.35 1.74 12.23
N LYS A 48 -1.76 0.79 12.97
CA LYS A 48 -2.51 -0.11 13.83
C LYS A 48 -3.03 0.65 15.03
N ASP A 49 -4.27 0.35 15.43
CA ASP A 49 -4.88 0.94 16.61
C ASP A 49 -4.26 0.42 17.91
N ASN A 50 -3.94 1.34 18.82
CA ASN A 50 -3.33 1.04 20.12
C ASN A 50 -4.20 1.50 21.31
N GLY A 51 -5.47 1.82 21.11
CA GLY A 51 -6.33 2.39 22.15
C GLY A 51 -7.80 2.02 22.02
N GLN A 52 -8.62 2.74 22.80
CA GLN A 52 -10.09 2.58 22.77
C GLN A 52 -10.70 3.20 21.50
N GLU A 53 -10.05 4.22 20.95
CA GLU A 53 -10.44 4.93 19.73
C GLU A 53 -9.42 4.64 18.63
N THR A 54 -9.91 4.30 17.44
CA THR A 54 -9.04 3.94 16.31
C THR A 54 -8.31 5.17 15.76
N TYR A 55 -7.18 4.95 15.07
CA TYR A 55 -6.46 6.02 14.38
C TYR A 55 -7.38 6.83 13.45
N LEU A 56 -8.26 6.13 12.72
CA LEU A 56 -9.19 6.77 11.80
C LEU A 56 -10.24 7.61 12.53
N GLU A 57 -10.89 7.07 13.57
CA GLU A 57 -11.89 7.80 14.37
C GLU A 57 -11.29 9.05 15.03
N LYS A 58 -10.05 8.95 15.49
CA LYS A 58 -9.36 10.05 16.14
C LYS A 58 -9.02 11.21 15.20
N ASN A 59 -8.56 10.90 13.98
CA ASN A 59 -7.94 11.88 13.09
C ASN A 59 -8.80 12.25 11.87
N TYR A 60 -9.85 11.49 11.57
CA TYR A 60 -10.69 11.66 10.38
C TYR A 60 -12.15 11.75 10.75
N GLU A 61 -12.88 12.59 10.01
CA GLU A 61 -14.33 12.71 10.06
C GLU A 61 -14.96 11.70 9.09
N LEU A 62 -15.94 10.95 9.56
CA LEU A 62 -16.73 10.05 8.72
C LEU A 62 -17.78 10.84 7.95
N LEU A 63 -17.56 11.01 6.65
CA LEU A 63 -18.52 11.70 5.78
C LEU A 63 -19.64 10.77 5.32
N TYR A 64 -19.30 9.48 5.06
CA TYR A 64 -20.28 8.49 4.60
C TYR A 64 -19.81 7.07 4.89
N GLY A 65 -20.78 6.13 5.06
CA GLY A 65 -20.49 4.71 5.34
C GLY A 65 -20.24 4.42 6.80
N TYR A 66 -19.25 3.57 7.09
CA TYR A 66 -18.85 3.20 8.45
C TYR A 66 -17.35 2.90 8.52
N TYR A 67 -16.74 3.13 9.67
CA TYR A 67 -15.32 2.82 9.88
C TYR A 67 -15.05 1.31 9.72
N PRO A 68 -13.89 0.93 9.13
CA PRO A 68 -13.54 -0.47 8.95
C PRO A 68 -13.57 -1.28 10.24
N THR A 69 -14.13 -2.49 10.17
CA THR A 69 -14.23 -3.43 11.29
C THR A 69 -13.34 -4.66 11.10
N ASN A 70 -12.82 -4.85 9.88
CA ASN A 70 -11.93 -5.95 9.54
C ASN A 70 -10.94 -5.53 8.44
N LYS A 71 -9.89 -6.35 8.24
CA LYS A 71 -8.80 -6.04 7.31
C LYS A 71 -9.19 -5.92 5.83
N ASN A 72 -10.33 -6.46 5.43
CA ASN A 72 -10.78 -6.43 4.04
C ASN A 72 -11.58 -5.15 3.72
N GLU A 73 -11.81 -4.31 4.71
CA GLU A 73 -12.49 -3.04 4.57
C GLU A 73 -11.47 -1.92 4.43
N VAL A 74 -11.63 -1.11 3.39
CA VAL A 74 -10.73 0.00 3.08
C VAL A 74 -11.49 1.31 3.10
N VAL A 75 -10.77 2.40 3.24
CA VAL A 75 -11.35 3.74 3.30
C VAL A 75 -10.89 4.58 2.11
N LEU A 76 -11.73 5.51 1.72
CA LEU A 76 -11.43 6.52 0.70
C LEU A 76 -11.23 7.87 1.38
N ILE A 77 -10.03 8.42 1.26
CA ILE A 77 -9.69 9.75 1.80
C ILE A 77 -9.95 10.79 0.73
N VAL A 78 -10.70 11.84 1.08
CA VAL A 78 -10.98 13.00 0.23
C VAL A 78 -10.34 14.27 0.78
N ASP A 79 -10.25 15.32 -0.06
CA ASP A 79 -9.71 16.62 0.35
C ASP A 79 -10.66 17.37 1.33
N GLU A 80 -10.20 18.53 1.83
CA GLU A 80 -10.95 19.41 2.74
C GLU A 80 -12.30 19.88 2.18
N LYS A 81 -12.47 19.84 0.86
CA LYS A 81 -13.69 20.25 0.13
C LYS A 81 -14.53 19.06 -0.34
N ASN A 82 -14.26 17.85 0.19
CA ASN A 82 -14.92 16.60 -0.18
C ASN A 82 -14.74 16.23 -1.66
N ARG A 83 -13.56 16.52 -2.22
CA ARG A 83 -13.25 16.25 -3.62
C ARG A 83 -12.20 15.14 -3.70
N LEU A 84 -12.14 14.50 -4.85
CA LEU A 84 -11.13 13.51 -5.22
C LEU A 84 -10.65 13.82 -6.64
N ASP A 85 -9.36 13.61 -6.90
CA ASP A 85 -8.79 13.78 -8.22
C ASP A 85 -9.48 12.86 -9.24
N THR A 86 -9.76 13.40 -10.43
CA THR A 86 -10.44 12.67 -11.51
C THR A 86 -9.63 11.46 -11.99
N ASN A 87 -8.30 11.50 -11.89
CA ASN A 87 -7.45 10.35 -12.22
C ASN A 87 -7.66 9.21 -11.22
N ILE A 88 -7.82 9.53 -9.93
CA ILE A 88 -8.12 8.54 -8.90
C ILE A 88 -9.49 7.90 -9.19
N LEU A 89 -10.52 8.70 -9.47
CA LEU A 89 -11.85 8.19 -9.80
C LEU A 89 -11.83 7.25 -11.03
N ASN A 90 -11.16 7.68 -12.10
CA ASN A 90 -11.01 6.84 -13.30
C ASN A 90 -10.22 5.55 -13.00
N ALA A 91 -9.15 5.64 -12.19
CA ALA A 91 -8.40 4.46 -11.78
C ALA A 91 -9.25 3.50 -10.94
N LEU A 92 -10.16 4.01 -10.12
CA LEU A 92 -11.13 3.22 -9.36
C LEU A 92 -12.28 2.62 -10.22
N GLY A 93 -12.28 2.89 -11.51
CA GLY A 93 -13.28 2.33 -12.44
C GLY A 93 -14.53 3.17 -12.59
N ILE A 94 -14.49 4.45 -12.22
CA ILE A 94 -15.60 5.38 -12.36
C ILE A 94 -15.33 6.27 -13.57
N ASP A 95 -16.18 6.20 -14.57
CA ASP A 95 -16.06 7.05 -15.76
C ASP A 95 -16.64 8.45 -15.48
N VAL A 96 -15.76 9.38 -15.12
CA VAL A 96 -16.14 10.78 -14.82
C VAL A 96 -16.71 11.52 -16.04
N LYS A 97 -16.52 11.01 -17.26
CA LYS A 97 -17.10 11.61 -18.47
C LYS A 97 -18.54 11.19 -18.69
N LYS A 98 -18.88 9.95 -18.28
CA LYS A 98 -20.26 9.44 -18.31
C LYS A 98 -21.08 9.99 -17.14
N ASN A 99 -20.47 10.15 -15.97
CA ASN A 99 -21.11 10.53 -14.72
C ASN A 99 -20.93 12.02 -14.46
N LYS A 100 -21.97 12.82 -14.64
CA LYS A 100 -21.94 14.27 -14.40
C LYS A 100 -21.83 14.64 -12.92
N GLU A 101 -22.30 13.79 -12.05
CA GLU A 101 -22.28 13.92 -10.59
C GLU A 101 -21.94 12.54 -10.01
N ILE A 102 -20.96 12.48 -9.13
CA ILE A 102 -20.55 11.26 -8.43
C ILE A 102 -20.96 11.42 -6.97
N LYS A 103 -21.81 10.53 -6.50
CA LYS A 103 -22.29 10.53 -5.12
C LYS A 103 -21.44 9.57 -4.29
N PHE A 104 -21.43 9.78 -2.99
CA PHE A 104 -20.75 8.86 -2.07
C PHE A 104 -21.31 7.44 -2.13
N ASP A 105 -22.61 7.29 -2.39
CA ASP A 105 -23.26 6.00 -2.64
C ASP A 105 -22.64 5.22 -3.81
N ASP A 106 -22.15 5.91 -4.84
CA ASP A 106 -21.55 5.28 -6.02
C ASP A 106 -20.16 4.71 -5.71
N LEU A 107 -19.56 5.11 -4.60
CA LEU A 107 -18.21 4.73 -4.17
C LEU A 107 -18.22 3.64 -3.08
N ILE A 108 -19.17 3.72 -2.15
CA ILE A 108 -19.29 2.74 -1.06
C ILE A 108 -19.72 1.37 -1.60
N GLY A 109 -19.10 0.34 -1.07
CA GLY A 109 -19.36 -1.05 -1.50
C GLY A 109 -18.66 -1.46 -2.78
N LYS A 110 -17.92 -0.55 -3.46
CA LYS A 110 -17.08 -0.96 -4.60
C LYS A 110 -16.02 -1.95 -4.13
N GLU A 111 -15.93 -3.04 -4.87
CA GLU A 111 -15.02 -4.13 -4.57
C GLU A 111 -13.81 -4.17 -5.52
N TYR A 112 -12.69 -4.54 -4.96
CA TYR A 112 -11.45 -4.82 -5.68
C TYR A 112 -10.92 -6.18 -5.24
N LYS A 113 -10.14 -6.84 -6.12
CA LYS A 113 -9.61 -8.17 -5.83
C LYS A 113 -8.09 -8.10 -5.75
N ILE A 114 -7.53 -8.39 -4.57
CA ILE A 114 -6.10 -8.56 -4.39
C ILE A 114 -5.74 -9.99 -4.81
N ILE A 115 -4.77 -10.09 -5.71
CA ILE A 115 -4.29 -11.36 -6.25
C ILE A 115 -2.91 -11.65 -5.63
N LEU A 116 -2.78 -12.78 -4.96
CA LEU A 116 -1.51 -13.19 -4.37
C LEU A 116 -0.49 -13.56 -5.45
N ASN A 117 0.80 -13.42 -5.15
CA ASN A 117 1.87 -13.53 -6.13
C ASN A 117 1.84 -14.85 -6.92
N ASP A 118 1.60 -15.98 -6.27
CA ASP A 118 1.62 -17.30 -6.93
C ASP A 118 0.46 -17.50 -7.91
N GLU A 119 -0.63 -16.72 -7.76
CA GLU A 119 -1.73 -16.68 -8.72
C GLU A 119 -1.47 -15.65 -9.84
N PHE A 120 -0.86 -14.51 -9.48
CA PHE A 120 -0.67 -13.36 -10.37
C PHE A 120 0.47 -13.59 -11.37
N TYR A 121 1.62 -14.08 -10.88
CA TYR A 121 2.78 -14.33 -11.71
C TYR A 121 2.78 -15.77 -12.22
N LYS A 122 3.07 -15.93 -13.50
CA LYS A 122 3.25 -17.22 -14.15
C LYS A 122 4.72 -17.43 -14.46
N LYS A 123 5.20 -18.68 -14.39
CA LYS A 123 6.59 -19.04 -14.69
C LYS A 123 6.68 -19.79 -16.01
N GLN A 124 7.54 -19.31 -16.93
CA GLN A 124 7.82 -19.99 -18.18
C GLN A 124 9.30 -19.84 -18.54
N ASN A 125 9.96 -20.93 -18.92
CA ASN A 125 11.38 -20.94 -19.31
C ASN A 125 12.33 -20.26 -18.28
N GLY A 126 12.03 -20.41 -16.98
CA GLY A 126 12.83 -19.84 -15.90
C GLY A 126 12.53 -18.39 -15.53
N HIS A 127 11.68 -17.70 -16.29
CA HIS A 127 11.28 -16.30 -16.04
C HIS A 127 9.82 -16.22 -15.58
N PHE A 128 9.53 -15.20 -14.77
CA PHE A 128 8.17 -14.88 -14.37
C PHE A 128 7.58 -13.79 -15.28
N TYR A 129 6.28 -13.85 -15.50
CA TYR A 129 5.54 -12.87 -16.27
C TYR A 129 4.11 -12.74 -15.76
N VAL A 130 3.46 -11.65 -16.13
CA VAL A 130 2.03 -11.43 -15.86
C VAL A 130 1.25 -11.66 -17.15
N ASP A 131 0.29 -12.59 -17.12
CA ASP A 131 -0.65 -12.75 -18.22
C ASP A 131 -1.78 -11.73 -18.06
N SER A 132 -1.64 -10.58 -18.73
CA SER A 132 -2.61 -9.48 -18.72
C SER A 132 -3.73 -9.64 -19.73
N SER A 133 -3.89 -10.82 -20.34
CA SER A 133 -5.02 -11.06 -21.24
C SER A 133 -6.36 -10.93 -20.50
N GLU A 134 -7.36 -10.35 -21.14
CA GLU A 134 -8.68 -10.13 -20.56
C GLU A 134 -9.27 -11.42 -19.98
N LYS A 135 -9.11 -12.53 -20.70
CA LYS A 135 -9.55 -13.87 -20.27
C LYS A 135 -8.90 -14.28 -18.94
N ASN A 136 -7.59 -14.07 -18.79
CA ASN A 136 -6.88 -14.43 -17.56
C ASN A 136 -7.22 -13.50 -16.42
N LEU A 137 -7.27 -12.19 -16.66
CA LEU A 137 -7.65 -11.22 -15.62
C LEU A 137 -9.06 -11.50 -15.10
N LYS A 138 -10.02 -11.79 -15.97
CA LYS A 138 -11.40 -12.17 -15.57
C LYS A 138 -11.42 -13.48 -14.78
N LYS A 139 -10.59 -14.46 -15.16
CA LYS A 139 -10.43 -15.71 -14.40
C LYS A 139 -9.88 -15.45 -13.00
N LEU A 140 -8.82 -14.62 -12.88
CA LEU A 140 -8.23 -14.25 -11.59
C LEU A 140 -9.22 -13.49 -10.71
N TYR A 141 -9.93 -12.52 -11.26
CA TYR A 141 -10.93 -11.72 -10.55
C TYR A 141 -12.03 -12.57 -9.92
N ASN A 142 -12.45 -13.64 -10.60
CA ASN A 142 -13.49 -14.58 -10.14
C ASN A 142 -12.92 -15.77 -9.36
N SER A 143 -11.62 -15.81 -9.07
CA SER A 143 -11.02 -16.90 -8.31
C SER A 143 -11.45 -16.87 -6.84
N LYS A 144 -11.62 -18.04 -6.23
CA LYS A 144 -11.88 -18.17 -4.78
C LYS A 144 -10.67 -17.86 -3.91
N ASN A 145 -9.47 -17.84 -4.50
CA ASN A 145 -8.21 -17.58 -3.79
C ASN A 145 -7.87 -16.09 -3.72
N THR A 146 -8.75 -15.21 -4.20
CA THR A 146 -8.54 -13.76 -4.14
C THR A 146 -9.02 -13.19 -2.82
N ILE A 147 -8.37 -12.12 -2.37
CA ILE A 147 -8.84 -11.34 -1.24
C ILE A 147 -9.74 -10.23 -1.81
N THR A 148 -11.00 -10.24 -1.44
CA THR A 148 -11.90 -9.14 -1.77
C THR A 148 -11.74 -8.03 -0.75
N ILE A 149 -11.47 -6.82 -1.21
CA ILE A 149 -11.51 -5.60 -0.40
C ILE A 149 -12.64 -4.71 -0.89
N SER A 150 -13.28 -3.97 0.02
CA SER A 150 -14.39 -3.06 -0.31
C SER A 150 -14.22 -1.71 0.37
N ILE A 151 -14.62 -0.63 -0.31
CA ILE A 151 -14.68 0.71 0.29
C ILE A 151 -15.88 0.77 1.23
N THR A 152 -15.64 0.99 2.54
CA THR A 152 -16.70 1.06 3.56
C THR A 152 -16.89 2.43 4.16
N ALA A 153 -15.89 3.31 4.03
CA ALA A 153 -15.96 4.68 4.53
C ALA A 153 -15.37 5.68 3.55
N ILE A 154 -15.97 6.86 3.52
CA ILE A 154 -15.39 8.08 2.92
C ILE A 154 -15.05 9.00 4.07
N LEU A 155 -13.78 9.37 4.16
CA LEU A 155 -13.20 10.09 5.28
C LEU A 155 -12.54 11.38 4.83
N ARG A 156 -12.61 12.40 5.69
CA ARG A 156 -11.90 13.67 5.54
C ARG A 156 -11.06 13.92 6.79
N ALA A 157 -9.87 14.49 6.63
CA ALA A 157 -9.05 14.89 7.77
C ALA A 157 -9.80 15.89 8.66
N LYS A 158 -9.75 15.72 9.99
CA LYS A 158 -10.28 16.69 10.94
C LYS A 158 -9.41 17.94 10.96
N GLU A 159 -10.01 19.13 11.06
CA GLU A 159 -9.30 20.42 11.00
C GLU A 159 -8.29 20.60 12.14
N ASP A 160 -8.58 20.02 13.30
CA ASP A 160 -7.76 20.10 14.51
C ASP A 160 -6.77 18.92 14.66
N SER A 161 -6.74 18.00 13.69
CA SER A 161 -5.82 16.86 13.72
C SER A 161 -4.46 17.21 13.14
N ASN A 162 -3.42 17.11 13.98
CA ASN A 162 -2.03 17.23 13.57
C ASN A 162 -1.43 15.90 13.05
N LEU A 163 -2.20 14.81 13.04
CA LEU A 163 -1.76 13.45 12.71
C LEU A 163 -2.48 12.87 11.49
N SER A 164 -3.31 13.66 10.81
CA SER A 164 -4.00 13.26 9.57
C SER A 164 -3.07 13.42 8.37
N ASN A 165 -2.26 12.39 8.11
CA ASN A 165 -1.24 12.40 7.05
C ASN A 165 -1.49 11.37 5.93
N LEU A 166 -2.68 10.74 5.89
CA LEU A 166 -3.03 9.85 4.78
C LEU A 166 -3.29 10.67 3.51
N PRO A 167 -2.72 10.28 2.37
CA PRO A 167 -2.98 10.96 1.10
C PRO A 167 -4.43 10.74 0.64
N GLU A 168 -4.94 11.65 -0.19
CA GLU A 168 -6.20 11.44 -0.91
C GLU A 168 -6.11 10.16 -1.74
N GLY A 169 -7.10 9.27 -1.61
CA GLY A 169 -7.09 7.97 -2.27
C GLY A 169 -7.52 6.83 -1.36
N ILE A 170 -7.09 5.61 -1.67
CA ILE A 170 -7.44 4.42 -0.90
C ILE A 170 -6.43 4.18 0.22
N SER A 171 -6.96 4.03 1.45
CA SER A 171 -6.14 3.60 2.59
C SER A 171 -6.68 2.30 3.20
N TYR A 172 -5.76 1.42 3.58
CA TYR A 172 -6.02 0.08 4.09
C TYR A 172 -5.31 -0.16 5.43
N SER A 173 -5.78 -1.15 6.18
CA SER A 173 -5.26 -1.44 7.52
C SER A 173 -3.84 -2.05 7.48
N ASN A 174 -3.06 -1.78 8.50
CA ASN A 174 -1.78 -2.45 8.71
C ASN A 174 -1.92 -3.97 8.82
N GLU A 175 -3.08 -4.48 9.25
CA GLU A 175 -3.36 -5.92 9.29
C GLU A 175 -3.41 -6.53 7.87
N LEU A 176 -4.07 -5.86 6.91
CA LEU A 176 -4.06 -6.28 5.50
C LEU A 176 -2.65 -6.23 4.91
N CYS A 177 -1.90 -5.17 5.23
CA CYS A 177 -0.51 -5.04 4.82
C CYS A 177 0.33 -6.24 5.25
N ASN A 178 0.31 -6.56 6.53
CA ASN A 178 1.09 -7.66 7.10
C ASN A 178 0.66 -9.02 6.52
N TYR A 179 -0.64 -9.23 6.35
CA TYR A 179 -1.15 -10.46 5.74
C TYR A 179 -0.60 -10.65 4.32
N TYR A 180 -0.64 -9.59 3.49
CA TYR A 180 -0.13 -9.62 2.12
C TYR A 180 1.39 -9.85 2.07
N ILE A 181 2.16 -9.15 2.90
CA ILE A 181 3.62 -9.31 3.00
C ILE A 181 3.98 -10.76 3.39
N ASP A 182 3.30 -11.32 4.37
CA ASP A 182 3.57 -12.66 4.88
C ASP A 182 3.29 -13.75 3.83
N ASP A 183 2.31 -13.53 2.96
CA ASP A 183 2.05 -14.40 1.82
C ASP A 183 3.09 -14.20 0.71
N CYS A 184 3.35 -12.95 0.31
CA CYS A 184 4.34 -12.63 -0.74
C CYS A 184 5.72 -13.25 -0.44
N ARG A 185 6.17 -13.23 0.81
CA ARG A 185 7.45 -13.84 1.23
C ARG A 185 7.53 -15.34 0.98
N LYS A 186 6.41 -16.03 0.95
CA LYS A 186 6.33 -17.47 0.72
C LYS A 186 6.24 -17.84 -0.75
N SER A 187 5.94 -16.85 -1.61
CA SER A 187 5.69 -17.04 -3.04
C SER A 187 6.93 -17.51 -3.80
N ASP A 188 6.71 -18.24 -4.87
CA ASP A 188 7.79 -18.79 -5.72
C ASP A 188 8.60 -17.69 -6.41
N ILE A 189 7.96 -16.60 -6.81
CA ILE A 189 8.67 -15.47 -7.44
C ILE A 189 9.62 -14.78 -6.46
N VAL A 190 9.20 -14.57 -5.21
CA VAL A 190 10.04 -13.95 -4.18
C VAL A 190 11.22 -14.84 -3.83
N LYS A 191 11.01 -16.14 -3.62
CA LYS A 191 12.10 -17.11 -3.39
C LYS A 191 13.07 -17.12 -4.56
N SER A 192 12.56 -17.18 -5.80
CA SER A 192 13.40 -17.14 -6.99
C SER A 192 14.21 -15.84 -7.09
N GLN A 193 13.63 -14.70 -6.70
CA GLN A 193 14.33 -13.42 -6.69
C GLN A 193 15.38 -13.34 -5.58
N GLN A 194 15.14 -13.93 -4.41
CA GLN A 194 16.12 -14.00 -3.33
C GLN A 194 17.37 -14.80 -3.74
N ASP A 195 17.20 -15.83 -4.55
CA ASP A 195 18.30 -16.69 -5.01
C ASP A 195 19.00 -16.16 -6.28
N SER A 196 18.44 -15.12 -6.93
CA SER A 196 18.94 -14.61 -8.20
C SER A 196 19.69 -13.27 -8.05
N ASN A 197 20.72 -13.06 -8.90
CA ASN A 197 21.42 -11.79 -9.07
C ASN A 197 20.91 -11.00 -10.30
N TYR A 198 19.80 -11.44 -10.86
CA TYR A 198 19.09 -10.78 -11.96
C TYR A 198 17.61 -10.64 -11.61
N ASN A 199 16.94 -9.73 -12.26
CA ASN A 199 15.50 -9.57 -12.16
C ASN A 199 14.81 -10.78 -12.80
N VAL A 200 14.08 -11.57 -12.03
CA VAL A 200 13.44 -12.82 -12.48
C VAL A 200 12.30 -12.62 -13.47
N ILE A 201 11.86 -11.37 -13.67
CA ILE A 201 10.83 -10.99 -14.67
C ILE A 201 11.51 -10.59 -15.98
N THR A 202 12.48 -9.64 -15.92
CA THR A 202 13.07 -9.04 -17.12
C THR A 202 14.37 -9.72 -17.57
N GLY A 203 15.00 -10.52 -16.71
CA GLY A 203 16.33 -11.13 -16.97
C GLY A 203 17.51 -10.16 -16.83
N GLN A 204 17.28 -8.89 -16.50
CA GLN A 204 18.35 -7.90 -16.36
C GLN A 204 19.16 -8.12 -15.08
N THR A 205 20.47 -7.92 -15.15
CA THR A 205 21.34 -8.01 -13.98
C THR A 205 21.03 -6.89 -13.01
N LEU A 206 20.89 -7.23 -11.72
CA LEU A 206 20.65 -6.28 -10.66
C LEU A 206 21.95 -5.60 -10.24
N LYS A 207 21.88 -4.33 -9.82
CA LYS A 207 23.02 -3.67 -9.19
C LYS A 207 23.34 -4.32 -7.85
N ASN A 208 24.63 -4.54 -7.59
CA ASN A 208 25.09 -4.82 -6.24
C ASN A 208 25.09 -3.49 -5.47
N SER A 209 24.25 -3.34 -4.50
CA SER A 209 24.33 -2.23 -3.54
C SER A 209 25.63 -2.40 -2.73
N LYS A 210 26.64 -1.59 -3.01
CA LYS A 210 27.90 -1.59 -2.24
C LYS A 210 27.83 -0.68 -1.02
N ASN A 211 26.84 0.19 -0.91
CA ASN A 211 26.68 1.17 0.17
C ASN A 211 25.29 1.02 0.80
N LYS A 212 25.27 0.91 2.14
CA LYS A 212 24.01 0.92 2.93
C LYS A 212 23.18 2.21 2.75
N GLU A 213 23.83 3.31 2.36
CA GLU A 213 23.19 4.60 2.12
C GLU A 213 22.36 4.64 0.83
N ASP A 214 22.71 3.85 -0.19
CA ASP A 214 21.94 3.74 -1.44
C ASP A 214 20.62 2.96 -1.25
N GLU A 215 20.46 2.23 -0.14
CA GLU A 215 19.29 1.41 0.13
C GLU A 215 18.11 2.21 0.69
N ILE A 216 18.35 3.40 1.22
CA ILE A 216 17.35 4.17 2.01
C ILE A 216 16.59 5.18 1.14
N PHE A 217 17.14 5.66 0.04
CA PHE A 217 16.65 6.89 -0.63
C PHE A 217 15.70 6.70 -1.84
N GLU A 218 15.43 5.50 -2.33
CA GLU A 218 14.65 5.30 -3.56
C GLU A 218 13.41 4.38 -3.44
N ILE A 219 12.73 4.35 -2.29
CA ILE A 219 11.56 3.47 -2.10
C ILE A 219 10.25 4.06 -2.63
N SER A 220 10.23 5.28 -3.15
CA SER A 220 9.02 5.90 -3.65
C SER A 220 8.73 5.53 -5.11
N GLY A 221 7.76 4.65 -5.33
CA GLY A 221 6.97 4.62 -6.56
C GLY A 221 7.60 3.99 -7.80
N ILE A 222 8.27 2.84 -7.69
CA ILE A 222 8.73 2.13 -8.89
C ILE A 222 7.58 1.36 -9.54
N ASN A 223 7.05 1.92 -10.59
CA ASN A 223 6.17 1.22 -11.52
C ASN A 223 7.04 0.28 -12.37
N ILE A 224 7.14 -1.00 -11.99
CA ILE A 224 8.07 -2.00 -12.59
C ILE A 224 7.83 -2.21 -14.07
N LEU A 225 6.63 -1.96 -14.55
CA LEU A 225 6.26 -2.20 -15.93
C LEU A 225 6.73 -1.11 -16.90
N ASN A 226 7.10 0.09 -16.41
CA ASN A 226 7.38 1.25 -17.27
C ASN A 226 8.84 1.78 -17.22
N ASN A 227 9.71 1.32 -16.32
CA ASN A 227 11.08 1.83 -16.18
C ASN A 227 12.14 0.81 -16.58
N VAL A 228 12.28 0.58 -17.89
CA VAL A 228 13.28 -0.35 -18.46
C VAL A 228 14.73 0.13 -18.33
N ASN A 229 14.97 1.38 -17.91
CA ASN A 229 16.30 2.02 -17.97
C ASN A 229 16.96 2.35 -16.62
N GLN A 230 16.36 2.05 -15.48
CA GLN A 230 16.99 2.20 -14.16
C GLN A 230 17.48 0.86 -13.64
N SER A 231 18.76 0.81 -13.27
CA SER A 231 19.36 -0.38 -12.68
C SER A 231 18.83 -0.56 -11.25
N THR A 232 17.89 -1.47 -11.09
CA THR A 232 17.22 -1.82 -9.83
C THR A 232 18.14 -2.64 -8.93
N THR A 233 18.12 -2.40 -7.62
CA THR A 233 18.78 -3.25 -6.63
C THR A 233 17.92 -4.48 -6.31
N LYS A 234 18.54 -5.50 -5.69
CA LYS A 234 17.82 -6.70 -5.24
C LYS A 234 16.74 -6.38 -4.21
N ASN A 235 17.02 -5.45 -3.29
CA ASN A 235 16.06 -5.06 -2.26
C ASN A 235 14.87 -4.30 -2.85
N GLN A 236 15.10 -3.40 -3.81
CA GLN A 236 14.03 -2.73 -4.55
C GLN A 236 13.15 -3.73 -5.29
N MET A 237 13.76 -4.75 -5.92
CA MET A 237 12.99 -5.79 -6.60
C MET A 237 12.15 -6.61 -5.61
N LEU A 238 12.71 -7.01 -4.47
CA LEU A 238 11.96 -7.70 -3.42
C LEU A 238 10.83 -6.84 -2.84
N SER A 239 11.07 -5.54 -2.62
CA SER A 239 10.03 -4.61 -2.18
C SER A 239 8.89 -4.50 -3.17
N SER A 240 9.20 -4.44 -4.46
CA SER A 240 8.20 -4.35 -5.51
C SER A 240 7.35 -5.63 -5.65
N LEU A 241 7.89 -6.77 -5.21
CA LEU A 241 7.17 -8.03 -5.13
C LEU A 241 6.41 -8.21 -3.79
N GLY A 242 6.33 -7.16 -2.97
CA GLY A 242 5.64 -7.19 -1.69
C GLY A 242 6.41 -7.89 -0.57
N ALA A 243 7.71 -8.13 -0.74
CA ALA A 243 8.52 -8.90 0.21
C ALA A 243 9.47 -8.07 1.07
N SER A 244 9.33 -6.75 1.10
CA SER A 244 10.18 -5.89 1.93
C SER A 244 10.05 -6.24 3.41
N LEU A 245 11.20 -6.27 4.08
CA LEU A 245 11.31 -6.43 5.54
C LEU A 245 11.40 -5.10 6.26
N LEU A 246 11.70 -4.03 5.53
CA LEU A 246 11.93 -2.71 6.09
C LEU A 246 10.69 -1.83 5.89
N PRO A 247 10.25 -1.11 6.91
CA PRO A 247 9.24 -0.10 6.73
C PRO A 247 9.77 1.00 5.80
N SER A 248 8.89 1.58 5.00
CA SER A 248 9.19 2.74 4.16
C SER A 248 9.30 4.01 4.98
N SER A 249 8.54 4.10 6.07
CA SER A 249 8.63 5.16 7.06
C SER A 249 8.36 4.64 8.47
N ILE A 250 8.87 5.39 9.45
CA ILE A 250 8.60 5.14 10.87
C ILE A 250 8.16 6.47 11.47
N THR A 251 6.94 6.52 11.94
CA THR A 251 6.38 7.68 12.61
C THR A 251 6.34 7.43 14.11
N ILE A 252 6.99 8.29 14.89
CA ILE A 252 7.03 8.21 16.34
C ILE A 252 6.15 9.32 16.91
N TYR A 253 5.15 8.94 17.68
CA TYR A 253 4.23 9.85 18.33
C TYR A 253 4.66 10.05 19.79
N PRO A 254 5.16 11.24 20.16
CA PRO A 254 5.55 11.53 21.55
C PRO A 254 4.30 11.55 22.43
N LYS A 255 4.49 11.21 23.72
CA LYS A 255 3.43 11.26 24.72
C LYS A 255 3.00 12.68 25.03
N ASP A 256 3.97 13.61 25.04
CA ASP A 256 3.80 15.03 25.30
C ASP A 256 4.93 15.84 24.62
N PHE A 257 4.90 17.16 24.83
CA PHE A 257 5.88 18.05 24.21
C PHE A 257 7.32 17.86 24.76
N GLU A 258 7.44 17.51 26.03
CA GLU A 258 8.75 17.27 26.68
C GLU A 258 9.38 15.98 26.11
N SER A 259 8.62 14.91 26.03
CA SER A 259 9.03 13.63 25.47
C SER A 259 9.54 13.76 24.02
N LYS A 260 9.06 14.74 23.23
CA LYS A 260 9.53 14.98 21.87
C LYS A 260 11.03 15.31 21.84
N SER A 261 11.50 16.11 22.77
CA SER A 261 12.92 16.51 22.85
C SER A 261 13.80 15.32 23.20
N ASP A 262 13.36 14.49 24.14
CA ASP A 262 14.08 13.29 24.57
C ASP A 262 14.14 12.23 23.46
N ILE A 263 13.06 12.11 22.66
CA ILE A 263 13.02 11.24 21.48
C ILE A 263 14.03 11.71 20.43
N ILE A 264 14.11 13.01 20.15
CA ILE A 264 15.06 13.57 19.19
C ILE A 264 16.49 13.29 19.66
N GLU A 265 16.81 13.56 20.94
CA GLU A 265 18.12 13.25 21.50
C GLU A 265 18.47 11.76 21.42
N TYR A 266 17.50 10.87 21.69
CA TYR A 266 17.68 9.43 21.53
C TYR A 266 18.02 9.05 20.08
N LEU A 267 17.30 9.62 19.10
CA LEU A 267 17.52 9.34 17.68
C LEU A 267 18.87 9.87 17.17
N ASP A 268 19.28 11.05 17.63
CA ASP A 268 20.57 11.66 17.26
C ASP A 268 21.77 10.85 17.77
N ASN A 269 21.59 10.02 18.80
CA ASN A 269 22.61 9.09 19.31
C ASN A 269 22.68 7.77 18.53
N TYR A 270 21.92 7.59 17.45
CA TYR A 270 22.02 6.42 16.60
C TYR A 270 23.27 6.51 15.71
N ASN A 271 24.24 5.59 15.93
CA ASN A 271 25.49 5.45 15.17
C ASN A 271 25.45 4.20 14.26
#